data_5b5ceb3d57e3da24d57d3f7d93898c8a
#
_entry.id   5b5ceb3d57e3da24d57d3f7d93898c8a
#
_cell.length_a   1.000
_cell.length_b   1.000
_cell.length_c   1.000
_cell.angle_alpha   90.00
_cell.angle_beta   90.00
_cell.angle_gamma   90.00
#
_symmetry.space_group_name_H-M   'P 1'
#
loop_
_entity.id
_entity.type
_entity.pdbx_description
1 polymer ?
#
loop_
_entity_poly.entity_id
_entity_poly.type
_entity_poly.pdbx_seq_one_letter_code
_entity_poly.pdbx_strand_id
1 'polypeptide(L)'
;MVDISKVKYSVSVIGDDGTQYNIKNYIQGLGWEESSKEISMRLTFKARNDDTSKGQLSSLVKPGSLIVVTASDGGSFNGEVARGYAEKWNPQDRSSASDLSCICYDEMYRLQRSQDNLYLPDGTGTKSAIQKLLDEWEVPIGEYKGPNATHGKLTFKNKYLSDIILELLDDAVKKGGEKCIIRATKGKADIVPYGGNDSVYVFKLDNTLIVSNSLSTEDLVTKVKVVGQENKSGQSSVEATLTGLTEYGTRQRIYRRGSDEKLADAKSAAQAILDENGKVVEEVSVNAPDIPWLRKGHLVCLKAGTSHGMYYARGVVHNADSMTMTLDLLKAPDEESDSGGKHAVGDIVNFHGGMHYVSSYADAKGYKATAGKAKITKDPSCSKNGGAHPWHLIHVDSSSNVYGWVDEGTFD
;
A
#
# COMPACT_ATOMS: atom_id res chain seq x y z
N MET A 1 2.34 -17.98 -13.93
CA MET A 1 2.91 -16.66 -14.32
C MET A 1 1.86 -16.00 -15.21
N VAL A 2 1.44 -14.78 -14.86
CA VAL A 2 0.46 -14.05 -15.68
C VAL A 2 1.12 -13.67 -17.00
N ASP A 3 0.46 -14.02 -18.10
CA ASP A 3 0.91 -13.62 -19.43
C ASP A 3 0.32 -12.25 -19.76
N ILE A 4 1.10 -11.21 -19.48
CA ILE A 4 0.69 -9.82 -19.63
C ILE A 4 0.33 -9.48 -21.09
N SER A 5 0.91 -10.20 -22.06
CA SER A 5 0.60 -10.01 -23.48
C SER A 5 -0.86 -10.36 -23.85
N LYS A 6 -1.53 -11.12 -22.99
CA LYS A 6 -2.94 -11.51 -23.15
C LYS A 6 -3.93 -10.60 -22.43
N VAL A 7 -3.44 -9.64 -21.67
CA VAL A 7 -4.31 -8.70 -20.94
C VAL A 7 -5.10 -7.86 -21.93
N LYS A 8 -6.40 -7.83 -21.73
CA LYS A 8 -7.34 -7.01 -22.50
C LYS A 8 -8.21 -6.21 -21.55
N TYR A 9 -8.43 -4.93 -21.89
CA TYR A 9 -9.29 -4.03 -21.15
C TYR A 9 -10.60 -3.79 -21.88
N SER A 10 -11.68 -3.71 -21.11
CA SER A 10 -12.96 -3.19 -21.55
C SER A 10 -13.36 -2.02 -20.67
N VAL A 11 -14.01 -1.03 -21.23
CA VAL A 11 -14.50 0.15 -20.50
C VAL A 11 -15.95 0.38 -20.84
N SER A 12 -16.79 0.46 -19.83
CA SER A 12 -18.22 0.62 -19.98
C SER A 12 -18.72 1.83 -19.19
N VAL A 13 -19.65 2.55 -19.77
CA VAL A 13 -20.53 3.49 -19.05
C VAL A 13 -21.75 2.70 -18.59
N ILE A 14 -22.13 2.88 -17.34
CA ILE A 14 -23.35 2.30 -16.80
C ILE A 14 -24.45 3.36 -16.84
N GLY A 15 -25.50 3.10 -17.57
CA GLY A 15 -26.69 3.97 -17.64
C GLY A 15 -27.53 3.88 -16.36
N ASP A 16 -28.42 4.84 -16.19
CA ASP A 16 -29.33 4.93 -15.04
C ASP A 16 -30.28 3.70 -14.94
N ASP A 17 -30.50 3.03 -16.06
CA ASP A 17 -31.29 1.77 -16.19
C ASP A 17 -30.43 0.51 -15.95
N GLY A 18 -29.15 0.65 -15.60
CA GLY A 18 -28.20 -0.44 -15.44
C GLY A 18 -27.61 -0.98 -16.76
N THR A 19 -28.00 -0.42 -17.90
CA THR A 19 -27.47 -0.83 -19.21
C THR A 19 -26.00 -0.45 -19.33
N GLN A 20 -25.20 -1.40 -19.83
CA GLN A 20 -23.76 -1.19 -20.05
C GLN A 20 -23.48 -0.83 -21.51
N TYR A 21 -22.79 0.29 -21.72
CA TYR A 21 -22.33 0.72 -23.04
C TYR A 21 -20.80 0.66 -23.09
N ASN A 22 -20.27 -0.23 -23.91
CA ASN A 22 -18.82 -0.31 -24.10
C ASN A 22 -18.30 0.88 -24.89
N ILE A 23 -17.39 1.64 -24.29
CA ILE A 23 -16.79 2.84 -24.88
C ILE A 23 -15.31 2.69 -25.21
N LYS A 24 -14.71 1.49 -25.04
CA LYS A 24 -13.27 1.25 -25.18
C LYS A 24 -12.71 1.75 -26.52
N ASN A 25 -13.44 1.59 -27.61
CA ASN A 25 -12.98 1.98 -28.94
C ASN A 25 -12.96 3.51 -29.17
N TYR A 26 -13.58 4.29 -28.29
CA TYR A 26 -13.66 5.75 -28.39
C TYR A 26 -12.65 6.44 -27.48
N ILE A 27 -11.98 5.70 -26.57
CA ILE A 27 -11.13 6.27 -25.52
C ILE A 27 -9.65 5.98 -25.74
N GLN A 28 -8.83 6.88 -25.23
CA GLN A 28 -7.37 6.80 -25.16
C GLN A 28 -6.89 7.41 -23.85
N GLY A 29 -5.63 7.13 -23.47
CA GLY A 29 -5.05 7.61 -22.21
C GLY A 29 -5.78 7.04 -21.01
N LEU A 30 -6.28 5.80 -21.11
CA LEU A 30 -6.91 5.10 -20.00
C LEU A 30 -5.89 4.81 -18.93
N GLY A 31 -6.14 5.30 -17.72
CA GLY A 31 -5.33 5.00 -16.54
C GLY A 31 -6.12 5.16 -15.26
N TRP A 32 -5.67 4.50 -14.22
CA TRP A 32 -6.21 4.68 -12.88
C TRP A 32 -5.10 4.61 -11.83
N GLU A 33 -5.35 5.22 -10.70
CA GLU A 33 -4.39 5.24 -9.60
C GLU A 33 -5.06 5.09 -8.24
N GLU A 34 -4.38 4.39 -7.36
CA GLU A 34 -4.62 4.37 -5.92
C GLU A 34 -3.41 5.01 -5.25
N SER A 35 -3.57 6.23 -4.77
CA SER A 35 -2.48 7.00 -4.14
C SER A 35 -2.31 6.64 -2.67
N SER A 36 -1.10 6.77 -2.15
CA SER A 36 -0.82 6.67 -0.72
C SER A 36 -1.46 7.80 0.12
N LYS A 37 -1.78 8.92 -0.54
CA LYS A 37 -2.29 10.15 0.10
C LYS A 37 -3.82 10.24 0.07
N GLU A 38 -4.49 9.37 -0.68
CA GLU A 38 -5.93 9.41 -0.89
C GLU A 38 -6.58 8.06 -0.59
N ILE A 39 -7.82 8.08 -0.12
CA ILE A 39 -8.59 6.86 0.11
C ILE A 39 -9.37 6.43 -1.13
N SER A 40 -9.66 7.34 -2.06
CA SER A 40 -10.37 7.05 -3.31
C SER A 40 -9.42 6.72 -4.45
N MET A 41 -9.87 5.87 -5.36
CA MET A 41 -9.25 5.63 -6.66
C MET A 41 -9.60 6.75 -7.61
N ARG A 42 -8.63 7.19 -8.41
CA ARG A 42 -8.83 8.13 -9.51
C ARG A 42 -8.70 7.41 -10.85
N LEU A 43 -9.73 7.49 -11.70
CA LEU A 43 -9.75 6.96 -13.05
C LEU A 43 -9.75 8.12 -14.06
N THR A 44 -8.91 8.04 -15.08
CA THR A 44 -8.78 9.07 -16.11
C THR A 44 -8.81 8.48 -17.51
N PHE A 45 -9.38 9.20 -18.44
CA PHE A 45 -9.28 8.90 -19.88
C PHE A 45 -9.56 10.14 -20.73
N LYS A 46 -9.17 10.08 -21.99
CA LYS A 46 -9.57 11.00 -23.05
C LYS A 46 -10.36 10.23 -24.08
N ALA A 47 -11.27 10.89 -24.77
CA ALA A 47 -12.09 10.28 -25.81
C ALA A 47 -12.26 11.24 -26.98
N ARG A 48 -12.47 10.69 -28.17
CA ARG A 48 -13.07 11.45 -29.27
C ARG A 48 -14.57 11.52 -29.01
N ASN A 49 -15.14 12.72 -29.14
CA ASN A 49 -16.59 12.92 -28.99
C ASN A 49 -17.29 12.53 -30.27
N ASP A 50 -17.13 11.28 -30.69
CA ASP A 50 -17.71 10.73 -31.91
C ASP A 50 -19.16 10.33 -31.67
N ASP A 51 -19.90 10.23 -32.76
CA ASP A 51 -21.24 9.65 -32.74
C ASP A 51 -21.16 8.14 -32.47
N THR A 52 -21.90 7.71 -31.48
CA THR A 52 -22.13 6.31 -31.18
C THR A 52 -23.51 5.88 -31.67
N SER A 53 -23.84 4.59 -31.60
CA SER A 53 -25.19 4.08 -31.87
C SER A 53 -26.28 4.66 -30.97
N LYS A 54 -25.89 5.39 -29.90
CA LYS A 54 -26.78 6.01 -28.92
C LYS A 54 -26.63 7.54 -28.83
N GLY A 55 -26.05 8.18 -29.85
CA GLY A 55 -25.72 9.58 -29.87
C GLY A 55 -24.28 9.89 -29.59
N GLN A 56 -23.93 11.17 -29.46
CA GLN A 56 -22.55 11.58 -29.16
C GLN A 56 -22.07 11.01 -27.84
N LEU A 57 -20.77 10.66 -27.74
CA LEU A 57 -20.17 10.11 -26.54
C LEU A 57 -20.32 11.04 -25.32
N SER A 58 -20.26 12.36 -25.53
CA SER A 58 -20.49 13.36 -24.48
C SER A 58 -21.91 13.36 -23.90
N SER A 59 -22.87 12.77 -24.61
CA SER A 59 -24.24 12.58 -24.10
C SER A 59 -24.36 11.31 -23.25
N LEU A 60 -23.50 10.32 -23.48
CA LEU A 60 -23.46 9.08 -22.72
C LEU A 60 -22.60 9.24 -21.46
N VAL A 61 -21.46 9.94 -21.58
CA VAL A 61 -20.54 10.24 -20.46
C VAL A 61 -20.78 11.67 -20.02
N LYS A 62 -21.43 11.85 -18.90
CA LYS A 62 -21.75 13.15 -18.29
C LYS A 62 -21.36 13.12 -16.79
N PRO A 63 -21.34 14.28 -16.10
CA PRO A 63 -21.11 14.29 -14.66
C PRO A 63 -22.04 13.32 -13.92
N GLY A 64 -21.49 12.51 -13.02
CA GLY A 64 -22.20 11.47 -12.29
C GLY A 64 -22.32 10.12 -13.00
N SER A 65 -21.93 10.00 -14.28
CA SER A 65 -21.92 8.70 -14.97
C SER A 65 -20.92 7.75 -14.34
N LEU A 66 -21.36 6.51 -14.07
CA LEU A 66 -20.48 5.45 -13.58
C LEU A 66 -19.70 4.82 -14.74
N ILE A 67 -18.39 4.87 -14.65
CA ILE A 67 -17.45 4.23 -15.58
C ILE A 67 -16.85 3.00 -14.89
N VAL A 68 -16.87 1.87 -15.57
CA VAL A 68 -16.32 0.61 -15.07
C VAL A 68 -15.27 0.09 -16.04
N VAL A 69 -14.09 -0.23 -15.53
CA VAL A 69 -13.00 -0.87 -16.26
C VAL A 69 -12.91 -2.32 -15.84
N THR A 70 -12.95 -3.21 -16.81
CA THR A 70 -12.68 -4.65 -16.60
C THR A 70 -11.41 -5.06 -17.33
N ALA A 71 -10.71 -6.03 -16.77
CA ALA A 71 -9.55 -6.66 -17.39
C ALA A 71 -9.72 -8.17 -17.46
N SER A 72 -9.11 -8.80 -18.47
CA SER A 72 -9.00 -10.25 -18.60
C SER A 72 -7.61 -10.61 -19.10
N ASP A 73 -7.00 -11.68 -18.52
CA ASP A 73 -5.73 -12.24 -18.97
C ASP A 73 -5.90 -13.41 -19.93
N GLY A 74 -7.14 -13.69 -20.35
CA GLY A 74 -7.49 -14.83 -21.18
C GLY A 74 -7.43 -16.18 -20.44
N GLY A 75 -7.21 -16.16 -19.13
CA GLY A 75 -7.05 -17.35 -18.29
C GLY A 75 -7.75 -17.23 -16.94
N SER A 76 -6.98 -17.02 -15.89
CA SER A 76 -7.44 -17.07 -14.49
C SER A 76 -8.15 -15.82 -14.02
N PHE A 77 -7.90 -14.67 -14.64
CA PHE A 77 -8.50 -13.40 -14.24
C PHE A 77 -9.46 -12.87 -15.30
N ASN A 78 -10.66 -12.56 -14.88
CA ASN A 78 -11.64 -11.81 -15.64
C ASN A 78 -12.55 -11.05 -14.67
N GLY A 79 -12.40 -9.74 -14.60
CA GLY A 79 -13.15 -8.96 -13.63
C GLY A 79 -12.91 -7.47 -13.68
N GLU A 80 -13.64 -6.77 -12.81
CA GLU A 80 -13.49 -5.34 -12.62
C GLU A 80 -12.17 -5.03 -11.91
N VAL A 81 -11.44 -4.05 -12.43
CA VAL A 81 -10.16 -3.57 -11.91
C VAL A 81 -10.21 -2.12 -11.44
N ALA A 82 -11.11 -1.33 -12.03
CA ALA A 82 -11.34 0.06 -11.63
C ALA A 82 -12.77 0.48 -11.90
N ARG A 83 -13.27 1.44 -11.11
CA ARG A 83 -14.50 2.15 -11.35
C ARG A 83 -14.43 3.58 -10.84
N GLY A 84 -15.31 4.42 -11.33
CA GLY A 84 -15.46 5.76 -10.78
C GLY A 84 -16.62 6.51 -11.43
N TYR A 85 -17.15 7.46 -10.69
CA TYR A 85 -18.15 8.41 -11.18
C TYR A 85 -17.45 9.60 -11.82
N ALA A 86 -17.92 10.03 -12.98
CA ALA A 86 -17.38 11.18 -13.68
C ALA A 86 -17.60 12.46 -12.85
N GLU A 87 -16.53 13.00 -12.29
CA GLU A 87 -16.55 14.24 -11.49
C GLU A 87 -16.12 15.45 -12.34
N LYS A 88 -15.11 15.26 -13.18
CA LYS A 88 -14.68 16.28 -14.12
C LYS A 88 -14.88 15.77 -15.53
N TRP A 89 -15.73 16.47 -16.25
CA TRP A 89 -16.11 16.22 -17.61
C TRP A 89 -15.82 17.48 -18.42
N ASN A 90 -14.98 17.37 -19.44
CA ASN A 90 -14.52 18.52 -20.19
C ASN A 90 -14.51 18.22 -21.69
N PRO A 91 -15.62 18.49 -22.39
CA PRO A 91 -15.65 18.46 -23.85
C PRO A 91 -14.88 19.67 -24.42
N GLN A 92 -14.13 19.45 -25.47
CA GLN A 92 -13.38 20.46 -26.20
C GLN A 92 -13.68 20.34 -27.68
N ASP A 93 -14.32 21.35 -28.23
CA ASP A 93 -14.63 21.43 -29.67
C ASP A 93 -13.57 22.25 -30.39
N ARG A 94 -13.06 21.69 -31.47
CA ARG A 94 -12.12 22.36 -32.41
C ARG A 94 -12.76 22.31 -33.80
N SER A 95 -12.23 23.11 -34.71
CA SER A 95 -12.72 23.14 -36.11
C SER A 95 -12.63 21.78 -36.83
N SER A 96 -11.78 20.89 -36.38
CA SER A 96 -11.48 19.59 -37.01
C SER A 96 -11.77 18.37 -36.14
N ALA A 97 -12.06 18.54 -34.85
CA ALA A 97 -12.28 17.45 -33.92
C ALA A 97 -12.97 17.91 -32.63
N SER A 98 -13.75 17.03 -32.05
CA SER A 98 -14.32 17.22 -30.72
C SER A 98 -13.75 16.17 -29.78
N ASP A 99 -13.13 16.60 -28.69
CA ASP A 99 -12.48 15.76 -27.69
C ASP A 99 -13.23 15.83 -26.36
N LEU A 100 -13.17 14.78 -25.59
CA LEU A 100 -13.68 14.69 -24.23
C LEU A 100 -12.59 14.22 -23.30
N SER A 101 -12.31 14.94 -22.21
CA SER A 101 -11.49 14.43 -21.13
C SER A 101 -12.33 14.21 -19.88
N CYS A 102 -12.10 13.09 -19.21
CA CYS A 102 -12.86 12.70 -18.05
C CYS A 102 -11.92 12.32 -16.88
N ILE A 103 -12.29 12.78 -15.69
CA ILE A 103 -11.69 12.34 -14.43
C ILE A 103 -12.84 11.79 -13.59
N CYS A 104 -12.68 10.55 -13.14
CA CYS A 104 -13.65 9.86 -12.33
C CYS A 104 -13.03 9.45 -11.01
N TYR A 105 -13.83 9.40 -9.97
CA TYR A 105 -13.43 8.92 -8.65
C TYR A 105 -14.44 7.87 -8.16
N ASP A 106 -13.97 6.94 -7.36
CA ASP A 106 -14.82 5.94 -6.73
C ASP A 106 -15.70 6.53 -5.60
N GLU A 107 -16.47 5.68 -4.95
CA GLU A 107 -17.44 6.04 -3.91
C GLU A 107 -16.80 6.73 -2.71
N MET A 108 -15.50 6.47 -2.45
CA MET A 108 -14.76 7.04 -1.33
C MET A 108 -14.47 8.53 -1.49
N TYR A 109 -14.56 9.07 -2.72
CA TYR A 109 -14.28 10.47 -3.00
C TYR A 109 -15.20 11.42 -2.24
N ARG A 110 -16.48 11.07 -2.07
CA ARG A 110 -17.42 11.90 -1.30
C ARG A 110 -16.97 12.07 0.15
N LEU A 111 -16.30 11.07 0.75
CA LEU A 111 -15.74 11.15 2.11
C LEU A 111 -14.53 12.09 2.18
N GLN A 112 -13.74 12.18 1.10
CA GLN A 112 -12.60 13.10 1.00
C GLN A 112 -13.04 14.57 0.77
N ARG A 113 -14.27 14.79 0.30
CA ARG A 113 -14.79 16.12 -0.04
C ARG A 113 -15.81 16.63 0.95
N SER A 114 -16.17 15.84 1.96
CA SER A 114 -17.18 16.17 2.95
C SER A 114 -16.57 16.31 4.34
N GLN A 115 -17.00 17.32 5.06
CA GLN A 115 -16.57 17.61 6.44
C GLN A 115 -17.74 17.43 7.39
N ASP A 116 -17.45 17.02 8.62
CA ASP A 116 -18.44 16.89 9.68
C ASP A 116 -17.87 17.20 11.05
N ASN A 117 -18.78 17.34 12.01
CA ASN A 117 -18.52 17.40 13.43
C ASN A 117 -18.99 16.09 14.07
N LEU A 118 -18.06 15.25 14.46
CA LEU A 118 -18.37 13.93 15.02
C LEU A 118 -17.96 13.86 16.50
N TYR A 119 -18.87 13.36 17.31
CA TYR A 119 -18.60 12.98 18.69
C TYR A 119 -18.73 11.46 18.85
N LEU A 120 -17.68 10.85 19.35
CA LEU A 120 -17.66 9.44 19.73
C LEU A 120 -17.54 9.34 21.25
N PRO A 121 -18.50 8.72 21.93
CA PRO A 121 -18.43 8.47 23.36
C PRO A 121 -17.31 7.49 23.71
N ASP A 122 -16.86 7.54 24.95
CA ASP A 122 -15.94 6.55 25.50
C ASP A 122 -16.48 5.14 25.31
N GLY A 123 -15.61 4.19 24.97
CA GLY A 123 -15.98 2.81 24.71
C GLY A 123 -16.45 2.49 23.28
N THR A 124 -16.43 3.47 22.35
CA THR A 124 -16.79 3.22 20.94
C THR A 124 -15.74 2.37 20.25
N GLY A 125 -16.16 1.30 19.58
CA GLY A 125 -15.27 0.42 18.80
C GLY A 125 -14.95 0.99 17.41
N THR A 126 -13.74 0.74 16.90
CA THR A 126 -13.28 1.22 15.58
C THR A 126 -14.24 0.83 14.45
N LYS A 127 -14.58 -0.46 14.38
CA LYS A 127 -15.47 -0.97 13.32
C LYS A 127 -16.83 -0.30 13.34
N SER A 128 -17.44 -0.17 14.53
CA SER A 128 -18.77 0.44 14.66
C SER A 128 -18.78 1.92 14.34
N ALA A 129 -17.71 2.67 14.68
CA ALA A 129 -17.58 4.07 14.34
C ALA A 129 -17.45 4.28 12.83
N ILE A 130 -16.58 3.50 12.18
CA ILE A 130 -16.38 3.57 10.72
C ILE A 130 -17.65 3.12 9.99
N GLN A 131 -18.29 2.02 10.42
CA GLN A 131 -19.53 1.56 9.81
C GLN A 131 -20.61 2.65 9.84
N LYS A 132 -20.80 3.30 10.99
CA LYS A 132 -21.78 4.38 11.13
C LYS A 132 -21.49 5.54 10.16
N LEU A 133 -20.21 5.94 10.02
CA LEU A 133 -19.82 6.97 9.06
C LEU A 133 -20.12 6.56 7.62
N LEU A 134 -19.75 5.33 7.24
CA LEU A 134 -19.98 4.85 5.89
C LEU A 134 -21.47 4.73 5.56
N ASP A 135 -22.28 4.25 6.49
CA ASP A 135 -23.75 4.11 6.33
C ASP A 135 -24.42 5.48 6.16
N GLU A 136 -24.01 6.48 6.95
CA GLU A 136 -24.56 7.85 6.87
C GLU A 136 -24.27 8.52 5.52
N TRP A 137 -23.16 8.16 4.88
CA TRP A 137 -22.74 8.70 3.59
C TRP A 137 -22.99 7.74 2.42
N GLU A 138 -23.82 6.73 2.63
CA GLU A 138 -24.25 5.76 1.60
C GLU A 138 -23.08 5.07 0.88
N VAL A 139 -22.01 4.79 1.62
CA VAL A 139 -20.88 4.01 1.13
C VAL A 139 -20.97 2.61 1.77
N PRO A 140 -21.41 1.59 1.04
CA PRO A 140 -21.56 0.27 1.63
C PRO A 140 -20.20 -0.30 2.03
N ILE A 141 -20.13 -0.94 3.20
CA ILE A 141 -18.95 -1.66 3.63
C ILE A 141 -18.86 -2.99 2.89
N GLY A 142 -17.70 -3.32 2.41
CA GLY A 142 -17.36 -4.61 1.80
C GLY A 142 -16.70 -5.54 2.80
N GLU A 143 -15.41 -5.69 2.71
CA GLU A 143 -14.62 -6.50 3.62
C GLU A 143 -14.08 -5.65 4.78
N TYR A 144 -14.30 -6.08 6.01
CA TYR A 144 -13.67 -5.49 7.19
C TYR A 144 -12.77 -6.52 7.89
N LYS A 145 -11.49 -6.46 7.60
CA LYS A 145 -10.40 -7.20 8.27
C LYS A 145 -9.42 -6.26 9.00
N GLY A 146 -9.87 -5.03 9.25
CA GLY A 146 -9.08 -4.04 9.99
C GLY A 146 -9.15 -4.23 11.50
N PRO A 147 -8.37 -3.45 12.26
CA PRO A 147 -8.35 -3.51 13.72
C PRO A 147 -9.69 -3.07 14.31
N ASN A 148 -10.02 -3.61 15.45
CA ASN A 148 -11.23 -3.26 16.20
C ASN A 148 -10.88 -2.96 17.66
N ALA A 149 -10.21 -1.85 17.89
CA ALA A 149 -9.89 -1.34 19.21
C ALA A 149 -11.05 -0.53 19.79
N THR A 150 -11.04 -0.36 21.11
CA THR A 150 -11.95 0.53 21.82
C THR A 150 -11.31 1.91 21.95
N HIS A 151 -12.02 2.95 21.53
CA HIS A 151 -11.58 4.35 21.63
C HIS A 151 -12.04 4.98 22.93
N GLY A 152 -11.23 5.91 23.47
CA GLY A 152 -11.69 6.87 24.44
C GLY A 152 -12.64 7.88 23.79
N LYS A 153 -13.09 8.84 24.57
CA LYS A 153 -13.89 9.95 24.06
C LYS A 153 -13.14 10.72 22.97
N LEU A 154 -13.69 10.79 21.77
CA LEU A 154 -13.13 11.54 20.62
C LEU A 154 -14.12 12.61 20.16
N THR A 155 -13.59 13.77 19.79
CA THR A 155 -14.38 14.87 19.23
C THR A 155 -13.66 15.42 18.01
N PHE A 156 -14.29 15.32 16.87
CA PHE A 156 -13.83 15.89 15.61
C PHE A 156 -14.65 17.12 15.29
N LYS A 157 -14.02 18.20 14.82
CA LYS A 157 -14.69 19.45 14.46
C LYS A 157 -14.21 19.90 13.08
N ASN A 158 -15.16 20.17 12.18
CA ASN A 158 -14.89 20.62 10.81
C ASN A 158 -13.81 19.78 10.10
N LYS A 159 -13.87 18.45 10.27
CA LYS A 159 -12.86 17.53 9.76
C LYS A 159 -13.38 16.72 8.59
N TYR A 160 -12.54 16.48 7.61
CA TYR A 160 -12.90 15.59 6.50
C TYR A 160 -13.19 14.18 7.02
N LEU A 161 -14.20 13.52 6.45
CA LEU A 161 -14.60 12.19 6.88
C LEU A 161 -13.49 11.16 6.64
N SER A 162 -12.75 11.30 5.51
CA SER A 162 -11.55 10.50 5.25
C SER A 162 -10.53 10.58 6.38
N ASP A 163 -10.28 11.80 6.89
CA ASP A 163 -9.31 12.00 7.96
C ASP A 163 -9.80 11.42 9.28
N ILE A 164 -11.10 11.51 9.55
CA ILE A 164 -11.70 10.88 10.74
C ILE A 164 -11.51 9.36 10.70
N ILE A 165 -11.78 8.72 9.54
CA ILE A 165 -11.60 7.28 9.36
C ILE A 165 -10.12 6.89 9.54
N LEU A 166 -9.21 7.62 8.92
CA LEU A 166 -7.77 7.34 9.03
C LEU A 166 -7.27 7.49 10.47
N GLU A 167 -7.72 8.52 11.21
CA GLU A 167 -7.37 8.68 12.62
C GLU A 167 -7.92 7.58 13.53
N LEU A 168 -9.14 7.10 13.27
CA LEU A 168 -9.69 5.96 13.99
C LEU A 168 -8.87 4.69 13.76
N LEU A 169 -8.42 4.46 12.53
CA LEU A 169 -7.56 3.33 12.19
C LEU A 169 -6.17 3.48 12.84
N ASP A 170 -5.59 4.67 12.79
CA ASP A 170 -4.30 4.96 13.42
C ASP A 170 -4.33 4.80 14.95
N ASP A 171 -5.40 5.27 15.60
CA ASP A 171 -5.57 5.07 17.04
C ASP A 171 -5.70 3.58 17.39
N ALA A 172 -6.39 2.82 16.56
CA ALA A 172 -6.51 1.37 16.75
C ALA A 172 -5.15 0.66 16.58
N VAL A 173 -4.32 1.08 15.63
CA VAL A 173 -2.95 0.56 15.45
C VAL A 173 -2.08 0.89 16.66
N LYS A 174 -2.15 2.12 17.20
CA LYS A 174 -1.43 2.52 18.43
C LYS A 174 -1.82 1.69 19.65
N LYS A 175 -3.01 1.11 19.64
CA LYS A 175 -3.51 0.18 20.67
C LYS A 175 -3.18 -1.29 20.39
N GLY A 176 -2.26 -1.56 19.48
CA GLY A 176 -1.78 -2.90 19.15
C GLY A 176 -2.55 -3.59 18.03
N GLY A 177 -3.40 -2.86 17.30
CA GLY A 177 -4.06 -3.38 16.11
C GLY A 177 -3.11 -3.47 14.91
N GLU A 178 -3.45 -4.34 13.96
CA GLU A 178 -2.69 -4.50 12.72
C GLU A 178 -2.86 -3.28 11.81
N LYS A 179 -1.76 -2.89 11.14
CA LYS A 179 -1.77 -1.79 10.16
C LYS A 179 -2.59 -2.19 8.93
N CYS A 180 -3.52 -1.34 8.54
CA CYS A 180 -4.45 -1.61 7.46
C CYS A 180 -4.58 -0.43 6.49
N ILE A 181 -5.22 -0.70 5.36
CA ILE A 181 -5.60 0.30 4.36
C ILE A 181 -7.11 0.33 4.19
N ILE A 182 -7.61 1.46 3.71
CA ILE A 182 -8.95 1.58 3.18
C ILE A 182 -8.88 1.80 1.66
N ARG A 183 -9.73 1.08 0.92
CA ARG A 183 -9.88 1.21 -0.54
C ARG A 183 -11.28 0.78 -0.96
N ALA A 184 -11.75 1.21 -2.13
CA ALA A 184 -13.01 0.73 -2.67
C ALA A 184 -12.82 -0.49 -3.58
N THR A 185 -13.72 -1.46 -3.50
CA THR A 185 -13.80 -2.61 -4.39
C THR A 185 -15.24 -2.80 -4.85
N LYS A 186 -15.47 -2.68 -6.15
CA LYS A 186 -16.82 -2.85 -6.76
C LYS A 186 -17.90 -2.04 -6.03
N GLY A 187 -17.60 -0.78 -5.70
CA GLY A 187 -18.52 0.13 -5.05
C GLY A 187 -18.67 -0.03 -3.54
N LYS A 188 -17.80 -0.77 -2.88
CA LYS A 188 -17.83 -1.00 -1.44
C LYS A 188 -16.51 -0.61 -0.80
N ALA A 189 -16.55 -0.04 0.40
CA ALA A 189 -15.35 0.27 1.17
C ALA A 189 -14.79 -1.00 1.84
N ASP A 190 -13.56 -1.34 1.51
CA ASP A 190 -12.83 -2.44 2.16
C ASP A 190 -11.79 -1.85 3.12
N ILE A 191 -11.73 -2.37 4.34
CA ILE A 191 -10.67 -2.11 5.30
C ILE A 191 -9.92 -3.44 5.50
N VAL A 192 -8.71 -3.52 4.96
CA VAL A 192 -7.94 -4.76 4.89
C VAL A 192 -6.49 -4.55 5.34
N PRO A 193 -5.83 -5.57 5.92
CA PRO A 193 -4.44 -5.45 6.32
C PRO A 193 -3.54 -5.30 5.08
N TYR A 194 -2.37 -4.70 5.30
CA TYR A 194 -1.31 -4.75 4.30
C TYR A 194 -0.88 -6.20 4.05
N GLY A 195 -0.58 -6.53 2.80
CA GLY A 195 -0.10 -7.87 2.43
C GLY A 195 -1.17 -8.96 2.40
N GLY A 196 -2.46 -8.62 2.48
CA GLY A 196 -3.56 -9.57 2.43
C GLY A 196 -3.81 -10.27 1.08
N ASN A 197 -2.94 -10.06 0.07
CA ASN A 197 -3.06 -10.71 -1.24
C ASN A 197 -2.56 -12.17 -1.22
N ASP A 198 -3.26 -13.06 -1.94
CA ASP A 198 -2.91 -14.48 -2.02
C ASP A 198 -1.64 -14.75 -2.85
N SER A 199 -1.36 -13.91 -3.85
CA SER A 199 -0.22 -14.06 -4.74
C SER A 199 0.75 -12.90 -4.60
N VAL A 200 2.02 -13.20 -4.34
CA VAL A 200 3.10 -12.21 -4.28
C VAL A 200 3.82 -12.15 -5.61
N TYR A 201 3.77 -10.99 -6.26
CA TYR A 201 4.50 -10.76 -7.52
C TYR A 201 5.97 -10.45 -7.23
N VAL A 202 6.87 -11.06 -8.02
CA VAL A 202 8.31 -10.87 -7.89
C VAL A 202 8.80 -9.96 -9.02
N PHE A 203 9.33 -8.81 -8.66
CA PHE A 203 9.94 -7.85 -9.59
C PHE A 203 11.46 -8.02 -9.58
N LYS A 204 12.01 -8.27 -10.77
CA LYS A 204 13.45 -8.41 -11.06
C LYS A 204 13.84 -7.44 -12.16
N LEU A 205 15.12 -7.23 -12.38
CA LEU A 205 15.59 -6.36 -13.48
C LEU A 205 15.15 -6.86 -14.86
N ASP A 206 14.92 -8.15 -15.04
CA ASP A 206 14.49 -8.74 -16.30
C ASP A 206 12.99 -8.58 -16.60
N ASN A 207 12.18 -8.25 -15.60
CA ASN A 207 10.74 -8.04 -15.76
C ASN A 207 10.26 -6.66 -15.25
N THR A 208 11.17 -5.70 -15.12
CA THR A 208 10.90 -4.31 -14.80
C THR A 208 11.50 -3.40 -15.86
N LEU A 209 10.91 -2.21 -16.01
CA LEU A 209 11.42 -1.18 -16.91
C LEU A 209 12.40 -0.27 -16.17
N ILE A 210 12.01 0.21 -14.99
CA ILE A 210 12.80 1.09 -14.14
C ILE A 210 12.58 0.68 -12.69
N VAL A 211 13.67 0.60 -11.92
CA VAL A 211 13.64 0.53 -10.46
C VAL A 211 14.41 1.73 -9.94
N SER A 212 13.76 2.57 -9.16
CA SER A 212 14.34 3.74 -8.52
C SER A 212 14.32 3.56 -7.02
N ASN A 213 15.44 3.81 -6.38
CA ASN A 213 15.57 3.87 -4.94
C ASN A 213 16.19 5.21 -4.57
N SER A 214 15.51 6.01 -3.77
CA SER A 214 16.02 7.27 -3.25
C SER A 214 15.89 7.31 -1.74
N LEU A 215 16.83 7.99 -1.11
CA LEU A 215 16.79 8.28 0.33
C LEU A 215 16.40 9.74 0.50
N SER A 216 15.32 9.98 1.24
CA SER A 216 14.81 11.32 1.52
C SER A 216 14.94 11.67 3.00
N THR A 217 15.40 12.88 3.24
CA THR A 217 15.37 13.52 4.56
C THR A 217 14.36 14.66 4.61
N GLU A 218 13.48 14.80 3.62
CA GLU A 218 12.59 15.96 3.47
C GLU A 218 11.70 16.15 4.71
N ASP A 219 11.06 15.10 5.18
CA ASP A 219 10.16 15.11 6.34
C ASP A 219 10.83 14.68 7.65
N LEU A 220 12.16 14.57 7.66
CA LEU A 220 12.91 14.12 8.83
C LEU A 220 12.71 15.06 10.02
N VAL A 221 12.30 14.51 11.15
CA VAL A 221 12.19 15.21 12.43
C VAL A 221 13.30 14.72 13.36
N THR A 222 14.23 15.61 13.71
CA THR A 222 15.37 15.25 14.54
C THR A 222 15.24 15.73 15.99
N LYS A 223 14.20 16.52 16.27
CA LYS A 223 13.95 17.07 17.61
C LYS A 223 12.47 17.34 17.81
N VAL A 224 11.94 16.99 18.97
CA VAL A 224 10.59 17.35 19.37
C VAL A 224 10.64 18.07 20.72
N LYS A 225 10.05 19.27 20.77
CA LYS A 225 9.83 20.00 22.03
C LYS A 225 8.39 19.79 22.48
N VAL A 226 8.23 19.35 23.71
CA VAL A 226 6.95 19.35 24.41
C VAL A 226 6.81 20.72 25.09
N VAL A 227 5.76 21.44 24.75
CA VAL A 227 5.45 22.75 25.36
C VAL A 227 4.13 22.68 26.11
N GLY A 228 4.06 23.38 27.24
CA GLY A 228 2.86 23.53 28.04
C GLY A 228 1.85 24.48 27.40
N GLN A 229 0.78 24.74 28.13
CA GLN A 229 -0.24 25.74 27.74
C GLN A 229 0.34 27.16 27.68
N GLU A 230 -0.26 28.00 26.86
CA GLU A 230 0.10 29.40 26.78
C GLU A 230 -0.30 30.14 28.07
N ASN A 231 0.61 30.95 28.58
CA ASN A 231 0.31 31.89 29.64
C ASN A 231 -0.44 33.13 29.09
N LYS A 232 -0.83 34.03 29.96
CA LYS A 232 -1.53 35.26 29.58
C LYS A 232 -0.76 36.19 28.64
N SER A 233 0.54 35.99 28.50
CA SER A 233 1.42 36.72 27.56
C SER A 233 1.65 35.99 26.24
N GLY A 234 0.95 34.89 25.97
CA GLY A 234 1.11 34.08 24.74
C GLY A 234 2.35 33.22 24.73
N GLN A 235 3.04 33.06 25.86
CA GLN A 235 4.25 32.24 25.97
C GLN A 235 3.93 30.84 26.51
N SER A 236 4.54 29.84 25.94
CA SER A 236 4.49 28.45 26.43
C SER A 236 5.84 28.02 27.00
N SER A 237 5.83 27.42 28.19
CA SER A 237 7.04 26.84 28.78
C SER A 237 7.45 25.53 28.02
N VAL A 238 8.74 25.33 27.83
CA VAL A 238 9.26 24.05 27.37
C VAL A 238 9.30 23.08 28.55
N GLU A 239 8.54 21.99 28.47
CA GLU A 239 8.42 21.01 29.53
C GLU A 239 9.32 19.78 29.29
N ALA A 240 9.62 19.47 28.01
CA ALA A 240 10.57 18.44 27.64
C ALA A 240 11.15 18.69 26.25
N THR A 241 12.29 18.09 25.95
CA THR A 241 12.90 18.06 24.63
C THR A 241 13.42 16.66 24.37
N LEU A 242 12.98 16.06 23.26
CA LEU A 242 13.44 14.77 22.80
C LEU A 242 14.29 14.99 21.52
N THR A 243 15.37 14.21 21.38
CA THR A 243 16.33 14.38 20.29
C THR A 243 16.58 13.05 19.63
N GLY A 244 16.52 13.00 18.31
CA GLY A 244 16.81 11.84 17.46
C GLY A 244 18.08 12.03 16.63
N LEU A 245 18.07 11.66 15.34
CA LEU A 245 19.21 11.70 14.39
C LEU A 245 19.60 13.13 14.02
N THR A 246 20.44 13.79 14.82
CA THR A 246 20.85 15.20 14.60
C THR A 246 21.97 15.36 13.59
N GLU A 247 22.57 14.29 13.10
CA GLU A 247 23.62 14.32 12.04
C GLU A 247 23.16 14.95 10.73
N TYR A 248 21.86 14.92 10.44
CA TYR A 248 21.25 15.60 9.28
C TYR A 248 20.78 17.03 9.58
N GLY A 249 21.26 17.62 10.68
CA GLY A 249 20.85 18.94 11.16
C GLY A 249 19.62 18.91 12.06
N THR A 250 19.38 20.02 12.77
CA THR A 250 18.24 20.12 13.68
C THR A 250 16.97 20.53 12.94
N ARG A 251 16.02 19.61 12.84
CA ARG A 251 14.66 19.85 12.31
C ARG A 251 13.66 19.57 13.42
N GLN A 252 13.03 20.65 13.92
CA GLN A 252 12.25 20.58 15.14
C GLN A 252 10.75 20.65 14.89
N ARG A 253 9.99 19.74 15.53
CA ARG A 253 8.53 19.86 15.73
C ARG A 253 8.22 20.25 17.14
N ILE A 254 7.03 20.82 17.34
CA ILE A 254 6.49 21.18 18.66
C ILE A 254 5.28 20.30 18.91
N TYR A 255 5.27 19.63 20.05
CA TYR A 255 4.11 18.97 20.60
C TYR A 255 3.54 19.83 21.73
N ARG A 256 2.29 20.26 21.63
CA ARG A 256 1.61 21.04 22.68
C ARG A 256 0.82 20.10 23.57
N ARG A 257 1.21 20.04 24.85
CA ARG A 257 0.53 19.21 25.83
C ARG A 257 -0.88 19.75 26.11
N GLY A 258 -1.87 18.86 26.08
CA GLY A 258 -3.25 19.18 26.46
C GLY A 258 -3.37 19.61 27.92
N SER A 259 -4.42 20.39 28.25
CA SER A 259 -4.64 20.88 29.62
C SER A 259 -4.76 19.77 30.67
N ASP A 260 -5.38 18.66 30.28
CA ASP A 260 -5.65 17.50 31.15
C ASP A 260 -4.68 16.32 30.89
N GLU A 261 -3.74 16.51 29.98
CA GLU A 261 -2.76 15.51 29.61
C GLU A 261 -1.58 15.48 30.59
N LYS A 262 -1.18 14.29 31.04
CA LYS A 262 0.02 14.12 31.87
C LYS A 262 1.28 14.35 31.05
N LEU A 263 2.33 14.88 31.68
CA LEU A 263 3.62 15.10 31.01
C LEU A 263 4.22 13.78 30.49
N ALA A 264 3.97 12.66 31.15
CA ALA A 264 4.45 11.35 30.69
C ALA A 264 3.81 10.97 29.34
N ASP A 265 2.50 11.19 29.20
CA ASP A 265 1.75 10.88 27.97
C ASP A 265 2.18 11.80 26.83
N ALA A 266 2.39 13.09 27.11
CA ALA A 266 2.93 14.06 26.15
C ALA A 266 4.35 13.71 25.69
N LYS A 267 5.21 13.19 26.57
CA LYS A 267 6.55 12.68 26.22
C LYS A 267 6.44 11.43 25.34
N SER A 268 5.53 10.51 25.62
CA SER A 268 5.29 9.32 24.82
C SER A 268 4.79 9.71 23.42
N ALA A 269 3.89 10.67 23.31
CA ALA A 269 3.43 11.18 22.03
C ALA A 269 4.57 11.88 21.25
N ALA A 270 5.42 12.65 21.92
CA ALA A 270 6.59 13.27 21.31
C ALA A 270 7.63 12.23 20.83
N GLN A 271 7.80 11.13 21.58
CA GLN A 271 8.64 10.00 21.17
C GLN A 271 8.06 9.31 19.94
N ALA A 272 6.76 9.07 19.89
CA ALA A 272 6.10 8.51 18.72
C ALA A 272 6.32 9.34 17.45
N ILE A 273 6.36 10.67 17.56
CA ILE A 273 6.72 11.56 16.43
C ILE A 273 8.15 11.29 15.95
N LEU A 274 9.10 11.09 16.85
CA LEU A 274 10.48 10.75 16.49
C LEU A 274 10.59 9.34 15.91
N ASP A 275 9.87 8.38 16.44
CA ASP A 275 9.89 6.99 15.96
C ASP A 275 9.32 6.88 14.54
N GLU A 276 8.30 7.67 14.24
CA GLU A 276 7.67 7.71 12.93
C GLU A 276 8.46 8.55 11.91
N ASN A 277 8.90 9.76 12.29
CA ASN A 277 9.48 10.74 11.36
C ASN A 277 10.99 10.95 11.60
N GLY A 278 11.61 10.26 12.53
CA GLY A 278 13.02 10.45 12.91
C GLY A 278 14.01 9.62 12.11
N LYS A 279 13.61 9.08 10.96
CA LYS A 279 14.48 8.22 10.10
C LYS A 279 14.53 8.80 8.68
N VAL A 280 15.63 8.50 8.00
CA VAL A 280 15.73 8.70 6.55
C VAL A 280 14.71 7.80 5.87
N VAL A 281 13.85 8.36 5.05
CA VAL A 281 12.82 7.61 4.32
C VAL A 281 13.42 7.03 3.06
N GLU A 282 13.32 5.72 2.89
CA GLU A 282 13.63 5.04 1.63
C GLU A 282 12.37 5.09 0.74
N GLU A 283 12.48 5.74 -0.41
CA GLU A 283 11.43 5.80 -1.41
C GLU A 283 11.79 4.89 -2.58
N VAL A 284 11.06 3.81 -2.73
CA VAL A 284 11.27 2.82 -3.79
C VAL A 284 10.13 2.92 -4.79
N SER A 285 10.47 3.13 -6.05
CA SER A 285 9.51 3.13 -7.15
C SER A 285 9.90 2.11 -8.20
N VAL A 286 8.91 1.36 -8.69
CA VAL A 286 9.08 0.36 -9.75
C VAL A 286 8.13 0.67 -10.90
N ASN A 287 8.68 0.84 -12.10
CA ASN A 287 7.93 0.85 -13.34
C ASN A 287 8.05 -0.52 -14.00
N ALA A 288 6.93 -1.17 -14.28
CA ALA A 288 6.86 -2.53 -14.79
C ALA A 288 5.70 -2.70 -15.78
N PRO A 289 5.68 -3.80 -16.55
CA PRO A 289 4.50 -4.20 -17.29
C PRO A 289 3.26 -4.30 -16.38
N ASP A 290 2.11 -3.89 -16.89
CA ASP A 290 0.89 -3.75 -16.10
C ASP A 290 0.33 -5.08 -15.59
N ILE A 291 0.01 -5.13 -14.33
CA ILE A 291 -0.76 -6.20 -13.67
C ILE A 291 -2.04 -5.55 -13.16
N PRO A 292 -3.14 -5.56 -13.93
CA PRO A 292 -4.32 -4.73 -13.68
C PRO A 292 -4.98 -4.93 -12.31
N TRP A 293 -4.79 -6.08 -11.70
CA TRP A 293 -5.36 -6.44 -10.39
C TRP A 293 -4.38 -6.27 -9.22
N LEU A 294 -3.17 -5.74 -9.48
CA LEU A 294 -2.27 -5.35 -8.41
C LEU A 294 -2.74 -4.02 -7.84
N ARG A 295 -2.97 -3.97 -6.54
CA ARG A 295 -3.63 -2.83 -5.89
C ARG A 295 -2.83 -2.30 -4.71
N LYS A 296 -3.17 -1.09 -4.28
CA LYS A 296 -2.70 -0.51 -3.02
C LYS A 296 -2.89 -1.50 -1.86
N GLY A 297 -1.86 -1.67 -1.03
CA GLY A 297 -1.81 -2.58 0.10
C GLY A 297 -1.32 -3.98 -0.22
N HIS A 298 -1.17 -4.35 -1.50
CA HIS A 298 -0.62 -5.66 -1.87
C HIS A 298 0.86 -5.78 -1.50
N LEU A 299 1.25 -6.97 -1.05
CA LEU A 299 2.63 -7.35 -0.82
C LEU A 299 3.27 -7.77 -2.14
N VAL A 300 4.48 -7.29 -2.38
CA VAL A 300 5.30 -7.64 -3.55
C VAL A 300 6.73 -7.95 -3.09
N CYS A 301 7.45 -8.74 -3.86
CA CYS A 301 8.85 -9.02 -3.63
C CYS A 301 9.70 -8.29 -4.67
N LEU A 302 10.68 -7.52 -4.24
CA LEU A 302 11.62 -6.84 -5.12
C LEU A 302 12.99 -7.50 -5.04
N LYS A 303 13.55 -7.82 -6.20
CA LYS A 303 14.90 -8.40 -6.39
C LYS A 303 15.63 -7.65 -7.51
N ALA A 304 15.74 -6.34 -7.37
CA ALA A 304 16.25 -5.50 -8.44
C ALA A 304 17.09 -4.33 -7.90
N GLY A 305 18.23 -4.08 -8.54
CA GLY A 305 19.13 -3.01 -8.18
C GLY A 305 19.71 -3.20 -6.78
N THR A 306 19.65 -2.15 -5.96
CA THR A 306 20.06 -2.14 -4.55
C THR A 306 18.92 -2.53 -3.60
N SER A 307 17.69 -2.67 -4.13
CA SER A 307 16.50 -2.95 -3.32
C SER A 307 16.14 -4.43 -3.39
N HIS A 308 16.11 -5.08 -2.25
CA HIS A 308 15.77 -6.48 -2.10
C HIS A 308 14.84 -6.67 -0.90
N GLY A 309 13.91 -7.61 -1.00
CA GLY A 309 13.00 -7.98 0.09
C GLY A 309 11.53 -7.78 -0.24
N MET A 310 10.74 -7.74 0.82
CA MET A 310 9.29 -7.60 0.74
C MET A 310 8.89 -6.13 0.89
N TYR A 311 7.94 -5.71 0.06
CA TYR A 311 7.42 -4.35 0.04
C TYR A 311 5.91 -4.35 -0.06
N TYR A 312 5.27 -3.38 0.55
CA TYR A 312 3.86 -3.08 0.32
C TYR A 312 3.72 -2.06 -0.81
N ALA A 313 2.82 -2.29 -1.73
CA ALA A 313 2.41 -1.29 -2.71
C ALA A 313 1.63 -0.19 -1.98
N ARG A 314 2.30 0.90 -1.64
CA ARG A 314 1.73 2.08 -0.98
C ARG A 314 0.83 2.87 -1.92
N GLY A 315 1.23 2.93 -3.20
CA GLY A 315 0.47 3.50 -4.28
C GLY A 315 0.70 2.72 -5.57
N VAL A 316 -0.29 2.73 -6.45
CA VAL A 316 -0.24 2.07 -7.76
C VAL A 316 -0.86 2.97 -8.81
N VAL A 317 -0.13 3.19 -9.91
CA VAL A 317 -0.63 3.90 -11.09
C VAL A 317 -0.60 2.93 -12.26
N HIS A 318 -1.76 2.67 -12.86
CA HIS A 318 -1.93 1.84 -14.03
C HIS A 318 -2.10 2.69 -15.28
N ASN A 319 -1.39 2.33 -16.35
CA ASN A 319 -1.54 2.94 -17.66
C ASN A 319 -1.88 1.83 -18.67
N ALA A 320 -3.17 1.70 -18.96
CA ALA A 320 -3.68 0.63 -19.79
C ALA A 320 -3.24 0.75 -21.27
N ASP A 321 -3.02 1.96 -21.76
CA ASP A 321 -2.63 2.17 -23.16
C ASP A 321 -1.18 1.80 -23.43
N SER A 322 -0.28 2.07 -22.49
CA SER A 322 1.12 1.64 -22.57
C SER A 322 1.36 0.26 -21.98
N MET A 323 0.34 -0.38 -21.40
CA MET A 323 0.45 -1.65 -20.68
C MET A 323 1.54 -1.63 -19.60
N THR A 324 1.66 -0.51 -18.88
CA THR A 324 2.65 -0.32 -17.82
C THR A 324 1.97 0.12 -16.53
N MET A 325 2.63 -0.16 -15.42
CA MET A 325 2.26 0.37 -14.11
C MET A 325 3.46 0.95 -13.40
N THR A 326 3.20 1.87 -12.48
CA THR A 326 4.19 2.39 -11.54
C THR A 326 3.74 2.09 -10.13
N LEU A 327 4.63 1.49 -9.36
CA LEU A 327 4.42 1.17 -7.95
C LEU A 327 5.22 2.14 -7.09
N ASP A 328 4.57 2.71 -6.08
CA ASP A 328 5.19 3.37 -4.95
C ASP A 328 5.26 2.35 -3.81
N LEU A 329 6.47 1.99 -3.39
CA LEU A 329 6.73 0.87 -2.50
C LEU A 329 7.18 1.34 -1.12
N LEU A 330 6.60 0.75 -0.10
CA LEU A 330 7.02 0.88 1.30
C LEU A 330 7.62 -0.45 1.73
N LYS A 331 8.84 -0.44 2.28
CA LYS A 331 9.45 -1.67 2.78
C LYS A 331 8.56 -2.30 3.84
N ALA A 332 8.19 -3.56 3.63
CA ALA A 332 7.46 -4.31 4.63
C ALA A 332 8.37 -4.51 5.85
N PRO A 333 7.85 -4.52 7.08
CA PRO A 333 8.63 -4.96 8.22
C PRO A 333 9.23 -6.32 7.86
N ASP A 334 10.51 -6.50 8.13
CA ASP A 334 11.07 -7.84 8.11
C ASP A 334 10.16 -8.63 9.06
N GLU A 335 9.50 -9.69 8.57
CA GLU A 335 8.80 -10.58 9.50
C GLU A 335 9.85 -10.92 10.55
N GLU A 336 9.61 -10.54 11.80
CA GLU A 336 10.35 -11.14 12.89
C GLU A 336 10.08 -12.65 12.75
N SER A 337 10.93 -13.30 11.94
CA SER A 337 11.15 -14.71 12.17
C SER A 337 11.59 -14.76 13.63
N ASP A 338 10.86 -15.46 14.45
CA ASP A 338 11.23 -15.78 15.84
C ASP A 338 12.58 -16.57 15.89
N SER A 339 13.27 -16.64 14.77
CA SER A 339 14.68 -16.89 14.56
C SER A 339 15.40 -15.55 14.60
N GLY A 340 15.73 -15.09 15.81
CA GLY A 340 16.52 -13.88 16.04
C GLY A 340 17.68 -13.80 15.06
N GLY A 341 17.67 -12.73 14.24
CA GLY A 341 18.52 -12.49 13.09
C GLY A 341 20.02 -12.71 13.35
N LYS A 342 20.42 -13.97 13.29
CA LYS A 342 21.81 -14.39 13.49
C LYS A 342 22.59 -14.45 12.19
N HIS A 343 21.91 -14.51 11.01
CA HIS A 343 22.59 -14.90 9.77
C HIS A 343 22.14 -14.05 8.57
N ALA A 344 23.12 -13.67 7.74
CA ALA A 344 22.93 -12.94 6.50
C ALA A 344 23.53 -13.71 5.30
N VAL A 345 23.07 -13.38 4.09
CA VAL A 345 23.70 -13.90 2.85
C VAL A 345 25.17 -13.45 2.82
N GLY A 346 26.06 -14.41 2.68
CA GLY A 346 27.50 -14.21 2.74
C GLY A 346 28.16 -14.74 4.00
N ASP A 347 27.41 -14.96 5.07
CA ASP A 347 27.95 -15.49 6.34
C ASP A 347 28.45 -16.91 6.18
N ILE A 348 29.51 -17.22 6.94
CA ILE A 348 30.04 -18.57 7.09
C ILE A 348 29.49 -19.13 8.39
N VAL A 349 28.76 -20.21 8.29
CA VAL A 349 28.05 -20.88 9.38
C VAL A 349 28.52 -22.32 9.52
N ASN A 350 28.22 -22.93 10.67
CA ASN A 350 28.49 -24.34 10.91
C ASN A 350 27.21 -25.14 10.60
N PHE A 351 27.15 -25.80 9.46
CA PHE A 351 26.07 -26.73 9.16
C PHE A 351 26.21 -28.00 10.01
N HIS A 352 25.14 -28.37 10.70
CA HIS A 352 25.15 -29.50 11.66
C HIS A 352 25.08 -30.88 10.97
N GLY A 353 24.96 -30.88 9.63
CA GLY A 353 24.67 -32.10 8.86
C GLY A 353 23.19 -32.39 8.78
N GLY A 354 22.81 -33.33 7.93
CA GLY A 354 21.42 -33.68 7.70
C GLY A 354 21.02 -33.65 6.23
N MET A 355 19.79 -33.23 5.97
CA MET A 355 19.28 -33.16 4.61
C MET A 355 19.54 -31.79 3.98
N HIS A 356 19.90 -31.77 2.71
CA HIS A 356 19.77 -30.59 1.86
C HIS A 356 18.91 -30.92 0.65
N TYR A 357 18.24 -29.92 0.12
CA TYR A 357 17.21 -30.08 -0.88
C TYR A 357 17.53 -29.33 -2.17
N VAL A 358 17.04 -29.82 -3.31
CA VAL A 358 17.28 -29.20 -4.63
C VAL A 358 16.51 -27.90 -4.81
N SER A 359 15.48 -27.66 -4.01
CA SER A 359 14.70 -26.42 -4.01
C SER A 359 14.16 -26.12 -2.61
N SER A 360 13.60 -24.92 -2.41
CA SER A 360 13.00 -24.50 -1.14
C SER A 360 11.59 -25.04 -0.90
N TYR A 361 11.00 -25.80 -1.81
CA TYR A 361 9.63 -26.31 -1.71
C TYR A 361 9.54 -27.60 -0.88
N ALA A 362 8.39 -27.81 -0.21
CA ALA A 362 8.19 -28.93 0.69
C ALA A 362 8.30 -30.32 0.04
N ASP A 363 8.06 -30.41 -1.26
CA ASP A 363 8.17 -31.67 -2.05
C ASP A 363 9.54 -31.84 -2.72
N ALA A 364 10.51 -31.00 -2.36
CA ALA A 364 11.82 -31.05 -2.97
C ALA A 364 12.58 -32.33 -2.63
N LYS A 365 13.27 -32.88 -3.63
CA LYS A 365 14.15 -34.04 -3.42
C LYS A 365 15.34 -33.66 -2.53
N GLY A 366 15.50 -34.39 -1.44
CA GLY A 366 16.58 -34.19 -0.48
C GLY A 366 17.72 -35.21 -0.63
N TYR A 367 18.91 -34.79 -0.23
CA TYR A 367 20.12 -35.58 -0.16
C TYR A 367 20.81 -35.37 1.18
N LYS A 368 21.53 -36.40 1.67
CA LYS A 368 22.29 -36.27 2.91
C LYS A 368 23.57 -35.48 2.70
N ALA A 369 23.86 -34.58 3.62
CA ALA A 369 25.11 -33.86 3.69
C ALA A 369 25.78 -34.00 5.09
N THR A 370 27.10 -33.96 5.09
CA THR A 370 27.92 -34.02 6.30
C THR A 370 28.00 -32.63 6.94
N ALA A 371 28.13 -32.60 8.28
CA ALA A 371 28.39 -31.38 9.04
C ALA A 371 29.68 -30.71 8.61
N GLY A 372 29.75 -29.39 8.69
CA GLY A 372 30.94 -28.61 8.43
C GLY A 372 30.65 -27.17 8.03
N LYS A 373 31.69 -26.41 7.69
CA LYS A 373 31.54 -25.00 7.31
C LYS A 373 30.82 -24.81 5.99
N ALA A 374 29.86 -23.94 6.00
CA ALA A 374 29.08 -23.57 4.82
C ALA A 374 28.84 -22.07 4.74
N LYS A 375 28.67 -21.57 3.53
CA LYS A 375 28.33 -20.18 3.26
C LYS A 375 26.85 -20.06 2.90
N ILE A 376 26.16 -19.13 3.53
CA ILE A 376 24.79 -18.77 3.18
C ILE A 376 24.81 -18.03 1.84
N THR A 377 24.08 -18.54 0.86
CA THR A 377 24.01 -17.93 -0.47
C THR A 377 22.63 -17.44 -0.83
N LYS A 378 21.59 -17.86 -0.10
CA LYS A 378 20.22 -17.33 -0.19
C LYS A 378 19.57 -17.43 1.19
N ASP A 379 18.75 -16.46 1.51
CA ASP A 379 17.94 -16.33 2.69
C ASP A 379 16.42 -16.39 2.37
N PRO A 380 15.54 -16.42 3.35
CA PRO A 380 14.09 -16.46 3.15
C PRO A 380 13.45 -15.13 2.70
N SER A 381 14.23 -14.08 2.42
CA SER A 381 13.78 -12.69 2.28
C SER A 381 12.71 -12.39 1.22
N CYS A 382 12.42 -13.34 0.32
CA CYS A 382 11.36 -13.16 -0.68
C CYS A 382 10.34 -14.30 -0.70
N SER A 383 10.20 -15.02 0.39
CA SER A 383 9.24 -16.11 0.51
C SER A 383 8.17 -15.77 1.52
N LYS A 384 6.95 -15.46 1.06
CA LYS A 384 5.79 -15.17 1.94
C LYS A 384 5.49 -16.30 2.93
N ASN A 385 5.82 -17.54 2.56
CA ASN A 385 5.60 -18.73 3.39
C ASN A 385 6.90 -19.44 3.68
N GLY A 386 8.04 -18.73 3.72
CA GLY A 386 9.36 -19.31 3.75
C GLY A 386 9.32 -20.70 3.17
N GLY A 387 9.92 -21.01 2.03
CA GLY A 387 9.83 -22.39 1.55
C GLY A 387 10.06 -23.32 2.72
N ALA A 388 9.57 -24.54 2.68
CA ALA A 388 9.82 -25.52 3.75
C ALA A 388 11.33 -25.63 4.08
N HIS A 389 12.18 -25.28 3.11
CA HIS A 389 13.63 -25.23 3.23
C HIS A 389 14.13 -23.80 2.89
N PRO A 390 14.10 -22.84 3.84
CA PRO A 390 14.24 -21.41 3.53
C PRO A 390 15.68 -20.95 3.24
N TRP A 391 16.69 -21.66 3.69
CA TRP A 391 18.09 -21.25 3.58
C TRP A 391 18.84 -22.06 2.52
N HIS A 392 19.68 -21.43 1.70
CA HIS A 392 20.54 -22.11 0.75
C HIS A 392 22.00 -22.00 1.19
N LEU A 393 22.60 -23.16 1.41
CA LEU A 393 24.00 -23.31 1.84
C LEU A 393 24.86 -23.91 0.74
N ILE A 394 26.12 -23.47 0.69
CA ILE A 394 27.19 -24.08 -0.10
C ILE A 394 28.39 -24.33 0.82
N HIS A 395 28.92 -25.53 0.81
CA HIS A 395 30.12 -25.86 1.59
C HIS A 395 31.30 -24.94 1.23
N VAL A 396 32.12 -24.60 2.22
CA VAL A 396 33.29 -23.71 2.08
C VAL A 396 34.57 -24.52 1.84
N ASP A 397 34.62 -25.68 2.44
CA ASP A 397 35.77 -26.61 2.37
C ASP A 397 35.31 -28.06 2.33
N SER A 398 36.23 -29.02 2.39
CA SER A 398 35.93 -30.46 2.31
C SER A 398 35.34 -31.06 3.59
N SER A 399 35.12 -30.27 4.65
CA SER A 399 34.50 -30.76 5.91
C SER A 399 33.01 -31.08 5.71
N SER A 400 32.34 -30.38 4.77
CA SER A 400 30.95 -30.61 4.42
C SER A 400 30.81 -30.84 2.91
N ASN A 401 29.70 -31.44 2.51
CA ASN A 401 29.27 -31.54 1.11
C ASN A 401 27.90 -30.91 0.89
N VAL A 402 27.46 -30.01 1.79
CA VAL A 402 26.19 -29.32 1.64
C VAL A 402 26.21 -28.41 0.41
N TYR A 403 25.21 -28.56 -0.45
CA TYR A 403 25.01 -27.74 -1.64
C TYR A 403 23.52 -27.74 -1.98
N GLY A 404 22.77 -26.87 -1.35
CA GLY A 404 21.32 -26.81 -1.56
C GLY A 404 20.57 -26.11 -0.44
N TRP A 405 19.28 -26.28 -0.47
CA TRP A 405 18.38 -25.69 0.52
C TRP A 405 18.32 -26.54 1.77
N VAL A 406 18.21 -25.90 2.92
CA VAL A 406 18.19 -26.55 4.23
C VAL A 406 17.08 -25.96 5.10
N ASP A 407 16.68 -26.74 6.11
CA ASP A 407 15.67 -26.33 7.09
C ASP A 407 16.24 -25.32 8.09
N GLU A 408 15.36 -24.52 8.65
CA GLU A 408 15.67 -23.62 9.77
C GLU A 408 16.25 -24.43 10.93
N GLY A 409 17.27 -23.86 11.61
CA GLY A 409 17.91 -24.51 12.77
C GLY A 409 18.89 -25.64 12.42
N THR A 410 19.21 -25.88 11.16
CA THR A 410 20.19 -26.88 10.74
C THR A 410 21.63 -26.36 10.75
N PHE A 411 21.84 -25.11 11.12
CA PHE A 411 23.14 -24.45 11.23
C PHE A 411 23.11 -23.33 12.29
N ASP A 412 24.28 -22.88 12.73
CA ASP A 412 24.52 -21.82 13.72
C ASP A 412 25.68 -20.89 13.33
#